data_4b2cf612a22fcb242a99fe734b410eeb
#
_entry.id   4b2cf612a22fcb242a99fe734b410eeb
#
_cell.length_a   1.000
_cell.length_b   1.000
_cell.length_c   1.000
_cell.angle_alpha   90.00
_cell.angle_beta   90.00
_cell.angle_gamma   90.00
#
_symmetry.space_group_name_H-M   'P 1'
#
loop_
_entity.id
_entity.type
_entity.pdbx_description
1 polymer ?
#
loop_
_entity_poly.entity_id
_entity_poly.type
_entity_poly.pdbx_seq_one_letter_code
_entity_poly.pdbx_strand_id
1 'polypeptide(L)'
;MEVRTAASPRDVKHYTTDRLREEFLIQNLFQADKINLVYSHIDRIITGAAVPVQEKLALTAGDELRAEYFLQRREMGLINIGGDGIVTVDGRVYEVNARDGMYIGRGSKDITFESKDASCPAKFYLNSAPAHVAYPTVHIK
;
A
#
# COMPACT_ATOMS: atom_id res chain seq x y z
N MET A 1 1.31 9.85 6.16
CA MET A 1 0.14 9.04 5.67
C MET A 1 -1.10 9.93 5.76
N GLU A 2 -2.00 9.88 4.78
CA GLU A 2 -3.31 10.56 4.88
C GLU A 2 -4.23 9.74 5.78
N VAL A 3 -5.00 10.39 6.66
CA VAL A 3 -5.98 9.71 7.53
C VAL A 3 -7.38 10.16 7.16
N ARG A 4 -8.28 9.21 6.93
CA ARG A 4 -9.70 9.47 6.66
C ARG A 4 -10.58 8.87 7.76
N THR A 5 -11.40 9.72 8.36
CA THR A 5 -12.42 9.28 9.32
C THR A 5 -13.65 8.76 8.59
N ALA A 6 -14.45 7.92 9.26
CA ALA A 6 -15.70 7.44 8.70
C ALA A 6 -16.72 8.58 8.58
N ALA A 7 -17.34 8.71 7.41
CA ALA A 7 -18.45 9.61 7.20
C ALA A 7 -19.78 8.97 7.72
N SER A 8 -20.67 9.78 8.29
CA SER A 8 -21.98 9.30 8.72
C SER A 8 -22.86 8.95 7.50
N PRO A 9 -23.49 7.76 7.43
CA PRO A 9 -24.40 7.42 6.33
C PRO A 9 -25.61 8.37 6.22
N ARG A 10 -25.97 9.06 7.29
CA ARG A 10 -27.05 10.06 7.28
C ARG A 10 -26.62 11.34 6.58
N ASP A 11 -25.36 11.76 6.81
CA ASP A 11 -24.83 13.02 6.27
C ASP A 11 -24.43 12.87 4.79
N VAL A 12 -23.92 11.71 4.39
CA VAL A 12 -23.51 11.40 3.00
C VAL A 12 -24.63 11.65 1.99
N LYS A 13 -25.90 11.48 2.37
CA LYS A 13 -27.05 11.73 1.50
C LYS A 13 -27.14 13.20 1.04
N HIS A 14 -26.49 14.10 1.75
CA HIS A 14 -26.51 15.53 1.50
C HIS A 14 -25.19 16.06 0.91
N TYR A 15 -24.23 15.16 0.62
CA TYR A 15 -22.95 15.55 0.08
C TYR A 15 -23.06 15.97 -1.38
N THR A 16 -22.38 17.04 -1.72
CA THR A 16 -22.15 17.44 -3.12
C THR A 16 -21.19 16.44 -3.79
N THR A 17 -21.14 16.47 -5.11
CA THR A 17 -20.18 15.66 -5.88
C THR A 17 -18.75 15.91 -5.43
N ASP A 18 -18.36 17.16 -5.21
CA ASP A 18 -17.00 17.50 -4.77
C ASP A 18 -16.69 16.89 -3.40
N ARG A 19 -17.62 16.99 -2.45
CA ARG A 19 -17.43 16.38 -1.14
C ARG A 19 -17.40 14.86 -1.20
N LEU A 20 -18.20 14.21 -2.05
CA LEU A 20 -18.13 12.77 -2.27
C LEU A 20 -16.76 12.35 -2.80
N ARG A 21 -16.19 13.13 -3.71
CA ARG A 21 -14.84 12.88 -4.25
C ARG A 21 -13.76 13.08 -3.18
N GLU A 22 -13.88 14.12 -2.37
CA GLU A 22 -12.93 14.38 -1.27
C GLU A 22 -12.95 13.26 -0.22
N GLU A 23 -14.13 12.80 0.18
CA GLU A 23 -14.29 11.79 1.24
C GLU A 23 -13.97 10.36 0.77
N PHE A 24 -14.33 9.99 -0.45
CA PHE A 24 -14.32 8.59 -0.89
C PHE A 24 -13.36 8.29 -2.04
N LEU A 25 -12.90 9.28 -2.80
CA LEU A 25 -11.99 9.05 -3.91
C LEU A 25 -10.54 9.33 -3.49
N ILE A 26 -9.65 8.35 -3.69
CA ILE A 26 -8.22 8.56 -3.54
C ILE A 26 -7.67 9.00 -4.89
N GLN A 27 -7.43 10.31 -5.02
CA GLN A 27 -6.82 10.88 -6.22
C GLN A 27 -5.30 10.83 -6.12
N ASN A 28 -4.62 10.76 -7.27
CA ASN A 28 -3.16 10.83 -7.35
C ASN A 28 -2.42 9.79 -6.48
N LEU A 29 -3.00 8.58 -6.39
CA LEU A 29 -2.40 7.50 -5.61
C LEU A 29 -1.03 7.09 -6.15
N PHE A 30 -0.89 6.98 -7.48
CA PHE A 30 0.33 6.55 -8.17
C PHE A 30 1.17 7.77 -8.57
N GLN A 31 2.19 8.08 -7.78
CA GLN A 31 3.14 9.17 -8.03
C GLN A 31 4.56 8.61 -8.09
N ALA A 32 5.34 9.06 -9.08
CA ALA A 32 6.73 8.64 -9.26
C ALA A 32 7.57 8.89 -8.00
N ASP A 33 8.39 7.91 -7.64
CA ASP A 33 9.32 7.91 -6.51
C ASP A 33 8.65 8.21 -5.15
N LYS A 34 7.38 7.73 -4.99
CA LYS A 34 6.63 7.90 -3.74
C LYS A 34 5.90 6.63 -3.33
N ILE A 35 5.76 6.50 -2.02
CA ILE A 35 4.75 5.62 -1.39
C ILE A 35 3.65 6.52 -0.83
N ASN A 36 2.47 6.45 -1.43
CA ASN A 36 1.27 7.14 -0.95
C ASN A 36 0.38 6.14 -0.21
N LEU A 37 -0.03 6.50 0.99
CA LEU A 37 -0.85 5.66 1.85
C LEU A 37 -2.02 6.47 2.40
N VAL A 38 -3.21 5.88 2.35
CA VAL A 38 -4.44 6.42 2.95
C VAL A 38 -4.95 5.44 3.99
N TYR A 39 -4.96 5.86 5.24
CA TYR A 39 -5.48 5.10 6.36
C TYR A 39 -6.96 5.46 6.59
N SER A 40 -7.83 4.51 6.33
CA SER A 40 -9.26 4.64 6.60
C SER A 40 -9.60 4.12 8.00
N HIS A 41 -10.39 4.89 8.76
CA HIS A 41 -10.96 4.42 10.02
C HIS A 41 -12.12 3.41 9.81
N ILE A 42 -12.53 3.18 8.56
CA ILE A 42 -13.44 2.07 8.24
C ILE A 42 -12.60 0.79 8.21
N ASP A 43 -12.84 -0.10 9.15
CA ASP A 43 -12.12 -1.37 9.36
C ASP A 43 -10.58 -1.23 9.46
N ARG A 44 -10.08 -0.02 9.66
CA ARG A 44 -8.63 0.28 9.77
C ARG A 44 -7.83 -0.20 8.56
N ILE A 45 -8.44 -0.16 7.39
CA ILE A 45 -7.78 -0.51 6.13
C ILE A 45 -6.84 0.62 5.70
N ILE A 46 -5.68 0.26 5.19
CA ILE A 46 -4.78 1.17 4.48
C ILE A 46 -4.76 0.78 3.03
N THR A 47 -5.10 1.75 2.17
CA THR A 47 -4.95 1.62 0.73
C THR A 47 -3.79 2.49 0.28
N GLY A 48 -2.97 2.00 -0.63
CA GLY A 48 -1.80 2.74 -1.05
C GLY A 48 -1.25 2.34 -2.41
N ALA A 49 -0.19 3.02 -2.78
CA ALA A 49 0.64 2.64 -3.91
C ALA A 49 2.11 3.01 -3.67
N ALA A 50 3.01 2.21 -4.27
CA ALA A 50 4.42 2.49 -4.40
C ALA A 50 4.79 2.51 -5.88
N VAL A 51 5.44 3.58 -6.35
CA VAL A 51 5.88 3.74 -7.74
C VAL A 51 7.36 4.09 -7.77
N PRO A 52 8.26 3.11 -7.57
CA PRO A 52 9.70 3.34 -7.65
C PRO A 52 10.11 3.54 -9.12
N VAL A 53 10.60 4.72 -9.48
CA VAL A 53 11.07 5.03 -10.86
C VAL A 53 12.58 5.11 -10.87
N GLN A 54 13.16 6.03 -10.12
CA GLN A 54 14.60 6.24 -10.01
C GLN A 54 15.16 5.71 -8.69
N GLU A 55 14.32 5.70 -7.66
CA GLU A 55 14.74 5.38 -6.30
C GLU A 55 14.09 4.10 -5.78
N LYS A 56 14.85 3.36 -5.00
CA LYS A 56 14.32 2.28 -4.16
C LYS A 56 13.50 2.87 -3.03
N LEU A 57 12.26 2.47 -2.90
CA LEU A 57 11.35 2.97 -1.89
C LEU A 57 11.25 2.00 -0.71
N ALA A 58 11.34 2.51 0.51
CA ALA A 58 11.19 1.73 1.74
C ALA A 58 9.85 2.04 2.42
N LEU A 59 9.12 1.00 2.80
CA LEU A 59 7.86 1.13 3.52
C LEU A 59 8.10 1.41 5.00
N THR A 60 7.56 2.51 5.49
CA THR A 60 7.66 2.92 6.90
C THR A 60 6.30 2.94 7.57
N ALA A 61 6.27 2.79 8.89
CA ALA A 61 5.03 2.78 9.66
C ALA A 61 4.28 4.12 9.63
N GLY A 62 5.01 5.21 9.71
CA GLY A 62 4.44 6.53 10.00
C GLY A 62 3.94 6.63 11.46
N ASP A 63 3.76 7.86 11.93
CA ASP A 63 3.36 8.12 13.33
C ASP A 63 1.93 7.65 13.64
N GLU A 64 1.07 7.60 12.62
CA GLU A 64 -0.34 7.24 12.73
C GLU A 64 -0.54 5.81 13.20
N LEU A 65 0.37 4.90 12.87
CA LEU A 65 0.27 3.49 13.26
C LEU A 65 0.80 3.23 14.67
N ARG A 66 1.58 4.15 15.24
CA ARG A 66 2.26 3.97 16.53
C ARG A 66 2.91 2.59 16.63
N ALA A 67 3.66 2.22 15.59
CA ALA A 67 4.31 0.93 15.41
C ALA A 67 5.77 1.16 15.01
N GLU A 68 6.65 0.24 15.38
CA GLU A 68 8.08 0.31 15.02
C GLU A 68 8.30 0.08 13.52
N TYR A 69 7.46 -0.76 12.91
CA TYR A 69 7.45 -1.05 11.48
C TYR A 69 6.04 -1.30 10.98
N PHE A 70 5.82 -1.17 9.68
CA PHE A 70 4.48 -1.11 9.08
C PHE A 70 3.62 -2.35 9.36
N LEU A 71 4.17 -3.56 9.23
CA LEU A 71 3.42 -4.81 9.43
C LEU A 71 3.55 -5.40 10.85
N GLN A 72 3.88 -4.62 11.85
CA GLN A 72 3.96 -5.10 13.24
C GLN A 72 2.64 -5.73 13.73
N ARG A 73 1.51 -5.16 13.31
CA ARG A 73 0.15 -5.59 13.69
C ARG A 73 -0.79 -5.72 12.50
N ARG A 74 -0.23 -5.76 11.29
CA ARG A 74 -0.96 -5.73 10.02
C ARG A 74 -0.37 -6.77 9.05
N GLU A 75 -1.15 -7.11 8.05
CA GLU A 75 -0.72 -7.83 6.86
C GLU A 75 -0.96 -6.98 5.63
N MET A 76 -0.38 -7.33 4.50
CA MET A 76 -0.50 -6.55 3.27
C MET A 76 -0.61 -7.47 2.06
N GLY A 77 -1.58 -7.17 1.20
CA GLY A 77 -1.62 -7.62 -0.18
C GLY A 77 -1.09 -6.53 -1.10
N LEU A 78 -0.44 -6.92 -2.17
CA LEU A 78 -0.09 -6.02 -3.27
C LEU A 78 -0.35 -6.67 -4.62
N ILE A 79 -0.57 -5.81 -5.63
CA ILE A 79 -0.67 -6.19 -7.04
C ILE A 79 0.19 -5.22 -7.83
N ASN A 80 1.06 -5.75 -8.69
CA ASN A 80 1.83 -4.93 -9.61
C ASN A 80 1.01 -4.67 -10.89
N ILE A 81 0.58 -3.43 -11.10
CA ILE A 81 -0.19 -2.98 -12.26
C ILE A 81 0.65 -2.18 -13.27
N GLY A 82 1.95 -2.11 -13.06
CA GLY A 82 2.91 -1.42 -13.93
C GLY A 82 3.83 -2.38 -14.67
N GLY A 83 5.03 -1.93 -14.95
CA GLY A 83 6.12 -2.75 -15.47
C GLY A 83 6.69 -3.71 -14.43
N ASP A 84 7.66 -4.52 -14.80
CA ASP A 84 8.28 -5.49 -13.90
C ASP A 84 9.02 -4.81 -12.74
N GLY A 85 8.88 -5.39 -11.57
CA GLY A 85 9.47 -4.85 -10.36
C GLY A 85 10.05 -5.89 -9.42
N ILE A 86 10.63 -5.40 -8.35
CA ILE A 86 11.23 -6.19 -7.28
C ILE A 86 10.65 -5.72 -5.96
N VAL A 87 10.24 -6.67 -5.14
CA VAL A 87 9.87 -6.44 -3.74
C VAL A 87 10.83 -7.24 -2.87
N THR A 88 11.52 -6.56 -1.95
CA THR A 88 12.37 -7.23 -0.97
C THR A 88 11.68 -7.21 0.38
N VAL A 89 11.56 -8.37 1.02
CA VAL A 89 10.95 -8.54 2.34
C VAL A 89 11.96 -9.21 3.26
N ASP A 90 12.40 -8.51 4.31
CA ASP A 90 13.39 -9.01 5.28
C ASP A 90 14.63 -9.62 4.61
N GLY A 91 15.14 -8.97 3.57
CA GLY A 91 16.30 -9.40 2.79
C GLY A 91 16.01 -10.47 1.71
N ARG A 92 14.80 -11.04 1.68
CA ARG A 92 14.41 -11.97 0.61
C ARG A 92 13.85 -11.20 -0.59
N VAL A 93 14.42 -11.45 -1.76
CA VAL A 93 14.07 -10.79 -3.03
C VAL A 93 12.98 -11.57 -3.75
N TYR A 94 11.95 -10.86 -4.20
CA TYR A 94 10.86 -11.37 -5.03
C TYR A 94 10.78 -10.57 -6.32
N GLU A 95 10.87 -11.25 -7.47
CA GLU A 95 10.61 -10.63 -8.76
C GLU A 95 9.10 -10.62 -9.00
N VAL A 96 8.49 -9.46 -8.83
CA VAL A 96 7.05 -9.25 -8.96
C VAL A 96 6.78 -8.59 -10.32
N ASN A 97 6.53 -9.42 -11.32
CA ASN A 97 6.33 -8.97 -12.70
C ASN A 97 4.96 -8.27 -12.85
N ALA A 98 4.74 -7.68 -14.02
CA ALA A 98 3.46 -7.06 -14.35
C ALA A 98 2.30 -8.07 -14.17
N ARG A 99 1.27 -7.71 -13.40
CA ARG A 99 0.08 -8.47 -13.00
C ARG A 99 0.30 -9.54 -11.93
N ASP A 100 1.53 -9.72 -11.45
CA ASP A 100 1.75 -10.58 -10.28
C ASP A 100 1.17 -9.92 -9.02
N GLY A 101 0.76 -10.77 -8.10
CA GLY A 101 0.34 -10.38 -6.76
C GLY A 101 1.30 -10.89 -5.70
N MET A 102 1.19 -10.33 -4.49
CA MET A 102 1.97 -10.80 -3.36
C MET A 102 1.20 -10.58 -2.06
N TYR A 103 1.23 -11.56 -1.19
CA TYR A 103 0.81 -11.43 0.19
C TYR A 103 2.05 -11.34 1.09
N ILE A 104 2.09 -10.35 1.96
CA ILE A 104 3.17 -10.15 2.94
C ILE A 104 2.57 -10.25 4.33
N GLY A 105 3.04 -11.24 5.08
CA GLY A 105 2.50 -11.59 6.37
C GLY A 105 2.87 -10.60 7.48
N ARG A 106 2.04 -10.57 8.52
CA ARG A 106 2.32 -9.84 9.76
C ARG A 106 3.68 -10.23 10.32
N GLY A 107 4.42 -9.24 10.80
CA GLY A 107 5.74 -9.41 11.41
C GLY A 107 6.91 -9.13 10.47
N SER A 108 6.67 -9.03 9.14
CA SER A 108 7.69 -8.59 8.18
C SER A 108 8.07 -7.14 8.46
N LYS A 109 9.37 -6.86 8.57
CA LYS A 109 9.90 -5.56 9.03
C LYS A 109 10.35 -4.68 7.88
N ASP A 110 11.30 -5.17 7.11
CA ASP A 110 11.99 -4.41 6.08
C ASP A 110 11.39 -4.73 4.71
N ILE A 111 10.60 -3.80 4.18
CA ILE A 111 9.94 -3.96 2.89
C ILE A 111 10.37 -2.84 1.98
N THR A 112 10.89 -3.20 0.81
CA THR A 112 11.30 -2.23 -0.20
C THR A 112 10.79 -2.59 -1.58
N PHE A 113 10.63 -1.55 -2.41
CA PHE A 113 10.10 -1.63 -3.77
C PHE A 113 11.09 -1.04 -4.76
N GLU A 114 11.30 -1.71 -5.89
CA GLU A 114 12.17 -1.27 -6.99
C GLU A 114 11.52 -1.58 -8.33
N SER A 115 11.76 -0.78 -9.34
CA SER A 115 11.46 -1.11 -10.74
C SER A 115 12.67 -1.76 -11.39
N LYS A 116 12.43 -2.73 -12.29
CA LYS A 116 13.51 -3.28 -13.14
C LYS A 116 13.90 -2.33 -14.25
N ASP A 117 12.96 -1.50 -14.72
CA ASP A 117 13.14 -0.53 -15.79
C ASP A 117 12.48 0.79 -15.46
N ALA A 118 13.25 1.86 -15.35
CA ALA A 118 12.74 3.20 -15.06
C ALA A 118 11.87 3.78 -16.20
N SER A 119 12.05 3.31 -17.44
CA SER A 119 11.22 3.72 -18.59
C SER A 119 9.84 3.07 -18.58
N CYS A 120 9.70 1.93 -17.89
CA CYS A 120 8.45 1.21 -17.68
C CYS A 120 8.32 0.82 -16.20
N PRO A 121 8.10 1.79 -15.31
CA PRO A 121 8.19 1.55 -13.87
C PRO A 121 7.09 0.62 -13.36
N ALA A 122 7.44 -0.15 -12.34
CA ALA A 122 6.48 -0.91 -11.56
C ALA A 122 5.53 0.03 -10.84
N LYS A 123 4.26 -0.40 -10.68
CA LYS A 123 3.23 0.32 -9.94
C LYS A 123 2.55 -0.67 -9.01
N PHE A 124 2.99 -0.67 -7.77
CA PHE A 124 2.43 -1.56 -6.77
C PHE A 124 1.22 -0.92 -6.12
N TYR A 125 0.04 -1.48 -6.35
CA TYR A 125 -1.15 -1.18 -5.57
C TYR A 125 -1.07 -1.96 -4.26
N LEU A 126 -1.28 -1.29 -3.13
CA LEU A 126 -1.14 -1.84 -1.79
C LEU A 126 -2.48 -1.81 -1.06
N ASN A 127 -2.80 -2.90 -0.37
CA ASN A 127 -3.92 -2.95 0.56
C ASN A 127 -3.49 -3.67 1.83
N SER A 128 -3.72 -3.06 3.00
CA SER A 128 -3.31 -3.62 4.28
C SER A 128 -4.44 -3.57 5.30
N ALA A 129 -4.57 -4.63 6.08
CA ALA A 129 -5.54 -4.77 7.14
C ALA A 129 -4.87 -5.22 8.46
N PRO A 130 -5.48 -4.97 9.63
CA PRO A 130 -5.03 -5.56 10.89
C PRO A 130 -5.02 -7.07 10.82
N ALA A 131 -3.99 -7.71 11.38
CA ALA A 131 -3.84 -9.16 11.40
C ALA A 131 -3.65 -9.70 12.81
N HIS A 132 -4.30 -10.81 13.12
CA HIS A 132 -4.19 -11.49 14.42
C HIS A 132 -3.14 -12.59 14.42
N VAL A 133 -2.88 -13.19 13.26
CA VAL A 133 -1.94 -14.29 13.06
C VAL A 133 -0.90 -13.91 12.00
N ALA A 134 0.31 -14.40 12.14
CA ALA A 134 1.36 -14.26 11.14
C ALA A 134 1.29 -15.46 10.18
N TYR A 135 1.14 -15.18 8.89
CA TYR A 135 1.22 -16.17 7.82
C TYR A 135 2.46 -15.92 6.95
N PRO A 136 2.99 -16.97 6.30
CA PRO A 136 4.13 -16.82 5.40
C PRO A 136 3.83 -15.86 4.24
N THR A 137 4.85 -15.12 3.83
CA THR A 137 4.79 -14.31 2.61
C THR A 137 4.68 -15.22 1.38
N VAL A 138 3.75 -14.92 0.47
CA VAL A 138 3.46 -15.68 -0.74
C VAL A 138 3.51 -14.78 -1.95
N HIS A 139 4.23 -15.22 -3.00
CA HIS A 139 4.21 -14.61 -4.32
C HIS A 139 3.20 -15.37 -5.21
N ILE A 140 2.32 -14.63 -5.86
CA ILE A 140 1.22 -15.13 -6.69
C ILE A 140 1.50 -14.66 -8.13
N LYS A 141 1.68 -15.61 -9.03
CA LYS A 141 1.94 -15.37 -10.46
C LYS A 141 0.66 -15.52 -11.28
#